data_47ba6c9437fc5e135d01ee35f099d963
#
_entry.id   47ba6c9437fc5e135d01ee35f099d963
#
_cell.length_a   1.000
_cell.length_b   1.000
_cell.length_c   1.000
_cell.angle_alpha   90.00
_cell.angle_beta   90.00
_cell.angle_gamma   90.00
#
_symmetry.space_group_name_H-M   'P 1'
#
loop_
_entity.id
_entity.type
_entity.pdbx_description
1 polymer ?
#
loop_
_entity_poly.entity_id
_entity_poly.type
_entity_poly.pdbx_seq_one_letter_code
_entity_poly.pdbx_strand_id
1 'polypeptide(L)'
;MRYIPMSVIQHKFDEQGNTIEIQVSYAIYEGAENFSARVVLSNDYLQTIDENLKIENLSQDQIDMYARRYLREWLETEKPTSLDATQ
;
A
#
# COMPACT_ATOMS: atom_id res chain seq x y z
N MET A 1 -3.49 3.73 19.76
CA MET A 1 -3.87 3.58 18.35
C MET A 1 -4.31 2.15 18.08
N ARG A 2 -5.34 1.98 17.29
CA ARG A 2 -5.91 0.69 17.02
C ARG A 2 -5.23 0.02 15.81
N TYR A 3 -5.00 -1.27 15.92
CA TYR A 3 -4.49 -2.05 14.81
C TYR A 3 -5.60 -2.26 13.77
N ILE A 4 -5.32 -1.93 12.52
CA ILE A 4 -6.28 -2.10 11.42
C ILE A 4 -5.80 -3.26 10.56
N PRO A 5 -6.53 -4.38 10.55
CA PRO A 5 -6.11 -5.54 9.79
C PRO A 5 -6.33 -5.33 8.29
N MET A 6 -5.58 -6.07 7.51
CA MET A 6 -5.75 -6.13 6.06
C MET A 6 -7.07 -6.83 5.77
N SER A 7 -7.95 -6.17 4.99
CA SER A 7 -9.30 -6.68 4.77
C SER A 7 -9.52 -7.32 3.41
N VAL A 8 -8.86 -6.82 2.37
CA VAL A 8 -9.02 -7.34 1.01
C VAL A 8 -7.67 -7.37 0.33
N ILE A 9 -7.40 -8.45 -0.39
CA ILE A 9 -6.23 -8.58 -1.24
C ILE A 9 -6.70 -8.98 -2.64
N GLN A 10 -6.28 -8.22 -3.64
CA GLN A 10 -6.57 -8.54 -5.04
C GLN A 10 -5.27 -8.56 -5.82
N HIS A 11 -5.07 -9.64 -6.56
CA HIS A 11 -3.90 -9.79 -7.43
C HIS A 11 -4.30 -9.48 -8.87
N LYS A 12 -3.48 -8.69 -9.54
CA LYS A 12 -3.64 -8.42 -10.96
C LYS A 12 -2.54 -9.14 -11.71
N PHE A 13 -2.93 -9.84 -12.78
CA PHE A 13 -2.02 -10.68 -13.54
C PHE A 13 -1.86 -10.15 -14.96
N ASP A 14 -0.69 -10.43 -15.55
CA ASP A 14 -0.47 -10.15 -16.97
C ASP A 14 -0.97 -11.33 -17.82
N GLU A 15 -0.74 -11.26 -19.12
CA GLU A 15 -1.20 -12.29 -20.06
C GLU A 15 -0.53 -13.65 -19.83
N GLN A 16 0.64 -13.66 -19.21
CA GLN A 16 1.38 -14.87 -18.89
C GLN A 16 1.02 -15.44 -17.53
N GLY A 17 0.14 -14.79 -16.79
CA GLY A 17 -0.24 -15.24 -15.47
C GLY A 17 0.68 -14.78 -14.35
N ASN A 18 1.60 -13.88 -14.61
CA ASN A 18 2.49 -13.32 -13.58
C ASN A 18 1.79 -12.19 -12.84
N THR A 19 1.95 -12.15 -11.52
CA THR A 19 1.40 -11.05 -10.73
C THR A 19 2.16 -9.77 -11.05
N ILE A 20 1.44 -8.74 -11.47
CA ILE A 20 2.03 -7.44 -11.79
C ILE A 20 1.69 -6.38 -10.77
N GLU A 21 0.63 -6.60 -10.00
CA GLU A 21 0.15 -5.62 -9.05
C GLU A 21 -0.68 -6.32 -7.98
N ILE A 22 -0.60 -5.84 -6.75
CA ILE A 22 -1.44 -6.34 -5.65
C ILE A 22 -2.11 -5.14 -5.01
N GLN A 23 -3.44 -5.18 -4.91
CA GLN A 23 -4.21 -4.15 -4.22
C GLN A 23 -4.58 -4.68 -2.84
N VAL A 24 -4.33 -3.86 -1.83
CA VAL A 24 -4.57 -4.21 -0.44
C VAL A 24 -5.47 -3.13 0.16
N SER A 25 -6.52 -3.55 0.86
CA SER A 25 -7.44 -2.61 1.51
C SER A 25 -7.35 -2.74 3.01
N TYR A 26 -7.42 -1.59 3.68
CA TYR A 26 -7.51 -1.49 5.13
C TYR A 26 -8.73 -0.66 5.46
N ALA A 27 -9.60 -1.19 6.31
CA ALA A 27 -10.81 -0.46 6.66
C ALA A 27 -11.27 -0.79 8.07
N ILE A 28 -11.75 0.22 8.76
CA ILE A 28 -12.41 0.05 10.05
C ILE A 28 -13.56 1.05 10.12
N TYR A 29 -14.70 0.58 10.56
CA TYR A 29 -15.92 1.38 10.67
C TYR A 29 -16.51 1.14 12.05
N GLU A 30 -16.17 2.00 13.00
CA GLU A 30 -16.67 1.86 14.36
C GLU A 30 -17.11 3.23 14.90
N GLY A 31 -18.40 3.41 15.04
CA GLY A 31 -18.95 4.65 15.56
C GLY A 31 -18.55 5.84 14.71
N ALA A 32 -17.96 6.85 15.35
CA ALA A 32 -17.50 8.04 14.65
C ALA A 32 -16.12 7.88 14.04
N GLU A 33 -15.43 6.78 14.33
CA GLU A 33 -14.09 6.54 13.81
C GLU A 33 -14.16 5.66 12.58
N ASN A 34 -13.93 6.26 11.44
CA ASN A 34 -13.90 5.54 10.18
C ASN A 34 -12.53 5.73 9.54
N PHE A 35 -11.97 4.63 9.06
CA PHE A 35 -10.73 4.66 8.32
C PHE A 35 -10.86 3.71 7.13
N SER A 36 -10.44 4.19 5.97
CA SER A 36 -10.42 3.35 4.77
C SER A 36 -9.25 3.78 3.90
N ALA A 37 -8.47 2.80 3.47
CA ALA A 37 -7.34 3.05 2.59
C ALA A 37 -7.16 1.88 1.65
N ARG A 38 -6.75 2.18 0.42
CA ARG A 38 -6.36 1.18 -0.56
C ARG A 38 -4.93 1.45 -0.99
N VAL A 39 -4.11 0.43 -0.92
CA VAL A 39 -2.71 0.51 -1.33
C VAL A 39 -2.51 -0.40 -2.53
N VAL A 40 -1.80 0.11 -3.53
CA VAL A 40 -1.45 -0.65 -4.72
C VAL A 40 0.05 -0.88 -4.70
N LEU A 41 0.45 -2.14 -4.56
CA LEU A 41 1.85 -2.53 -4.60
C LEU A 41 2.22 -2.96 -6.01
N SER A 42 3.39 -2.52 -6.47
CA SER A 42 3.93 -2.90 -7.77
C SER A 42 5.40 -3.21 -7.63
N ASN A 43 5.98 -3.85 -8.63
CA ASN A 43 7.41 -4.09 -8.66
C ASN A 43 8.20 -2.77 -8.64
N ASP A 44 7.67 -1.74 -9.28
CA ASP A 44 8.35 -0.43 -9.30
C ASP A 44 8.58 0.09 -7.89
N TYR A 45 7.55 0.02 -7.04
CA TYR A 45 7.69 0.47 -5.66
C TYR A 45 8.65 -0.43 -4.87
N LEU A 46 8.48 -1.75 -5.00
CA LEU A 46 9.31 -2.70 -4.25
C LEU A 46 10.79 -2.57 -4.59
N GLN A 47 11.09 -2.31 -5.85
CA GLN A 47 12.47 -2.18 -6.30
C GLN A 47 13.13 -0.88 -5.83
N THR A 48 12.35 0.09 -5.38
CA THR A 48 12.94 1.27 -4.71
C THR A 48 13.46 0.92 -3.33
N ILE A 49 12.99 -0.18 -2.75
CA ILE A 49 13.42 -0.65 -1.43
C ILE A 49 14.59 -1.62 -1.59
N ASP A 50 14.42 -2.61 -2.46
CA ASP A 50 15.43 -3.63 -2.74
C ASP A 50 15.22 -4.14 -4.16
N GLU A 51 16.25 -4.03 -4.98
CA GLU A 51 16.17 -4.40 -6.38
C GLU A 51 15.85 -5.87 -6.61
N ASN A 52 16.07 -6.72 -5.59
CA ASN A 52 15.80 -8.15 -5.67
C ASN A 52 14.38 -8.51 -5.29
N LEU A 53 13.59 -7.56 -4.81
CA LEU A 53 12.20 -7.83 -4.45
C LEU A 53 11.34 -7.97 -5.69
N LYS A 54 10.48 -8.99 -5.67
CA LYS A 54 9.50 -9.23 -6.73
C LYS A 54 8.16 -9.49 -6.09
N ILE A 55 7.15 -8.81 -6.60
CA ILE A 55 5.80 -8.88 -6.03
C ILE A 55 5.24 -10.29 -6.03
N GLU A 56 5.59 -11.10 -7.02
CA GLU A 56 5.11 -12.47 -7.14
C GLU A 56 5.68 -13.42 -6.09
N ASN A 57 6.75 -13.01 -5.42
CA ASN A 57 7.43 -13.84 -4.42
C ASN A 57 7.12 -13.46 -2.99
N LEU A 58 6.22 -12.52 -2.77
CA LEU A 58 5.89 -12.05 -1.43
C LEU A 58 4.90 -12.96 -0.74
N SER A 59 5.15 -13.26 0.55
CA SER A 59 4.16 -13.90 1.40
C SER A 59 3.08 -12.90 1.77
N GLN A 60 1.96 -13.38 2.31
CA GLN A 60 0.88 -12.51 2.74
C GLN A 60 1.35 -11.51 3.81
N ASP A 61 2.18 -11.97 4.74
CA ASP A 61 2.74 -11.09 5.78
C ASP A 61 3.64 -10.02 5.18
N GLN A 62 4.43 -10.37 4.17
CA GLN A 62 5.27 -9.41 3.49
C GLN A 62 4.45 -8.40 2.70
N ILE A 63 3.38 -8.85 2.05
CA ILE A 63 2.45 -7.94 1.36
C ILE A 63 1.90 -6.92 2.34
N ASP A 64 1.43 -7.38 3.50
CA ASP A 64 0.90 -6.48 4.53
C ASP A 64 1.96 -5.50 5.01
N MET A 65 3.17 -5.99 5.27
CA MET A 65 4.27 -5.15 5.74
C MET A 65 4.61 -4.03 4.74
N TYR A 66 4.76 -4.38 3.46
CA TYR A 66 5.11 -3.40 2.44
C TYR A 66 3.95 -2.46 2.13
N ALA A 67 2.72 -2.95 2.18
CA ALA A 67 1.56 -2.10 1.98
C ALA A 67 1.44 -1.05 3.08
N ARG A 68 1.66 -1.44 4.34
CA ARG A 68 1.64 -0.50 5.46
C ARG A 68 2.79 0.50 5.35
N ARG A 69 3.95 0.05 4.91
CA ARG A 69 5.10 0.93 4.69
C ARG A 69 4.79 1.96 3.61
N TYR A 70 4.21 1.54 2.51
CA TYR A 70 3.82 2.45 1.43
C TYR A 70 2.84 3.50 1.93
N LEU A 71 1.81 3.07 2.66
CA LEU A 71 0.80 3.97 3.19
C LEU A 71 1.40 4.97 4.16
N ARG A 72 2.28 4.50 5.05
CA ARG A 72 2.95 5.37 6.01
C ARG A 72 3.81 6.42 5.30
N GLU A 73 4.59 6.01 4.32
CA GLU A 73 5.41 6.93 3.54
C GLU A 73 4.55 7.97 2.81
N TRP A 74 3.43 7.53 2.27
CA TRP A 74 2.51 8.42 1.58
C TRP A 74 1.91 9.45 2.53
N LEU A 75 1.52 9.03 3.74
CA LEU A 75 0.95 9.92 4.73
C LEU A 75 1.97 10.89 5.31
N GLU A 76 3.23 10.50 5.34
CA GLU A 76 4.30 11.31 5.91
C GLU A 76 4.97 12.23 4.90
N THR A 77 4.56 12.16 3.64
CA THR A 77 5.11 13.03 2.60
C THR A 77 4.74 14.48 2.90
N GLU A 78 5.74 15.36 2.83
CA GLU A 78 5.51 16.78 3.08
C GLU A 78 4.60 17.38 2.02
N LYS A 79 3.82 18.38 2.45
CA LYS A 79 2.99 19.11 1.52
C LYS A 79 3.85 19.78 0.44
N PRO A 80 3.37 19.80 -0.80
CA PRO A 80 4.05 20.59 -1.83
C PRO A 80 4.12 22.07 -1.45
N THR A 81 5.24 22.69 -1.75
CA THR A 81 5.45 24.13 -1.43
C THR A 81 4.37 25.01 -2.02
N SER A 82 3.89 24.67 -3.20
CA SER A 82 2.85 25.46 -3.85
C SER A 82 1.55 25.49 -3.05
N LEU A 83 1.25 24.43 -2.31
CA LEU A 83 0.08 24.42 -1.45
C LEU A 83 0.32 25.25 -0.20
N ASP A 84 1.53 25.23 0.32
CA ASP A 84 1.88 26.01 1.50
C ASP A 84 1.83 27.51 1.20
N ALA A 85 2.23 27.89 -0.01
CA ALA A 85 2.27 29.28 -0.42
C ALA A 85 0.88 29.90 -0.56
N THR A 86 -0.16 29.09 -0.66
CA THR A 86 -1.52 29.59 -0.80
C THR A 86 -2.22 29.84 0.52
N GLN A 87 -1.57 29.57 1.60
CA GLN A 87 -2.20 29.64 2.92
C GLN A 87 -1.94 30.95 3.67
#